data_1c335747a405c9fac5c47280585b2d80
#
_entry.id   1c335747a405c9fac5c47280585b2d80
#
_cell.length_a   1.000
_cell.length_b   1.000
_cell.length_c   1.000
_cell.angle_alpha   90.00
_cell.angle_beta   90.00
_cell.angle_gamma   90.00
#
_symmetry.space_group_name_H-M   'P 1'
#
loop_
_entity.id
_entity.type
_entity.pdbx_description
1 polymer ?
#
loop_
_entity_poly.entity_id
_entity_poly.type
_entity_poly.pdbx_seq_one_letter_code
_entity_poly.pdbx_strand_id
1 'polypeptide(L)'
;MRYQGYNRRKFATHLLGGVFTMGISPSLLAYNRTTLKDEIDWYNLKEVGVEGKGWKKTKRYFDRLPSKAEGVVREPVWNLSRHSAGMCVRFTTNSTDIYVRYKLHHEDLAMPHMPATGVSGLDLYANDNEGIDRWVSVILPNKKNMDLSIAKDLAPGLRQYTLYLPLYNGVDDLEVGIMKGSSFNPLKPRQEKPILFYGTSIMQGACASRPGLAIPAILGRKLKRPTINLGFSGNGIMEPEVASLLVEQDPCVFVIDCLPNMDETSVSERTIPFVKKLREAHEKHQYCW
;
A
#
# COMPACT_ATOMS: atom_id res chain seq x y z
N MET A 1 30.35 25.34 -28.52
CA MET A 1 30.99 24.82 -27.31
C MET A 1 31.01 23.29 -27.36
N ARG A 2 32.20 22.69 -27.45
CA ARG A 2 32.37 21.23 -27.58
C ARG A 2 32.41 20.59 -26.19
N TYR A 3 31.52 19.64 -25.91
CA TYR A 3 31.57 18.82 -24.71
C TYR A 3 32.72 17.81 -24.85
N GLN A 4 33.72 17.90 -23.96
CA GLN A 4 34.76 16.86 -23.84
C GLN A 4 34.23 15.73 -22.97
N GLY A 5 34.06 14.54 -23.56
CA GLY A 5 33.68 13.32 -22.87
C GLY A 5 34.75 12.82 -21.91
N TYR A 6 34.34 12.55 -20.67
CA TYR A 6 35.19 11.98 -19.62
C TYR A 6 35.47 10.49 -19.89
N ASN A 7 36.74 10.16 -20.13
CA ASN A 7 37.17 8.84 -20.56
C ASN A 7 37.33 7.89 -19.37
N ARG A 8 36.48 6.88 -19.28
CA ARG A 8 36.42 5.87 -18.20
C ARG A 8 37.66 4.95 -18.09
N ARG A 9 38.67 5.09 -18.93
CA ARG A 9 39.87 4.22 -18.93
C ARG A 9 41.04 4.74 -18.08
N LYS A 10 40.99 5.90 -17.46
CA LYS A 10 42.08 6.44 -16.64
C LYS A 10 41.92 6.18 -15.12
N PHE A 11 40.91 5.43 -14.68
CA PHE A 11 40.68 5.13 -13.24
C PHE A 11 41.36 3.83 -12.76
N ALA A 12 41.97 3.06 -13.67
CA ALA A 12 42.47 1.71 -13.36
C ALA A 12 43.97 1.59 -13.11
N THR A 13 44.74 2.69 -13.09
CA THR A 13 46.22 2.58 -13.06
C THR A 13 46.92 3.13 -11.79
N HIS A 14 46.20 3.41 -10.71
CA HIS A 14 46.83 3.90 -9.47
C HIS A 14 46.44 3.09 -8.22
N LEU A 15 46.25 1.78 -8.33
CA LEU A 15 46.03 0.87 -7.18
C LEU A 15 46.89 -0.38 -7.28
N LEU A 16 48.24 -0.18 -7.30
CA LEU A 16 49.21 -1.22 -7.04
C LEU A 16 50.18 -0.70 -5.97
N GLY A 17 49.93 -1.04 -4.71
CA GLY A 17 50.87 -0.78 -3.64
C GLY A 17 50.14 -0.69 -2.30
N GLY A 18 50.04 -1.80 -1.58
CA GLY A 18 49.60 -1.81 -0.20
C GLY A 18 48.49 -2.81 0.13
N VAL A 19 48.81 -4.11 0.07
CA VAL A 19 47.96 -5.12 0.72
C VAL A 19 48.22 -5.03 2.22
N PHE A 20 47.46 -4.17 2.93
CA PHE A 20 47.27 -4.30 4.36
C PHE A 20 46.05 -5.18 4.57
N THR A 21 46.26 -6.48 4.76
CA THR A 21 45.23 -7.39 5.27
C THR A 21 44.99 -7.05 6.73
N MET A 22 44.20 -6.01 7.02
CA MET A 22 43.54 -5.92 8.32
C MET A 22 42.45 -7.00 8.32
N GLY A 23 42.76 -8.13 8.98
CA GLY A 23 41.76 -9.14 9.32
C GLY A 23 40.67 -8.50 10.16
N ILE A 24 39.58 -8.10 9.54
CA ILE A 24 38.36 -7.69 10.27
C ILE A 24 37.82 -8.96 10.92
N SER A 25 37.99 -9.08 12.22
CA SER A 25 37.52 -10.18 13.03
C SER A 25 36.00 -10.35 12.79
N PRO A 26 35.51 -11.59 12.54
CA PRO A 26 34.06 -11.84 12.39
C PRO A 26 33.20 -11.35 13.56
N SER A 27 33.82 -11.20 14.74
CA SER A 27 33.18 -10.67 15.95
C SER A 27 32.82 -9.18 15.85
N LEU A 28 33.52 -8.36 15.07
CA LEU A 28 33.20 -6.93 14.88
C LEU A 28 31.98 -6.74 13.99
N LEU A 29 31.81 -7.61 12.96
CA LEU A 29 30.61 -7.59 12.09
C LEU A 29 29.36 -8.12 12.80
N ALA A 30 29.54 -9.11 13.71
CA ALA A 30 28.46 -9.63 14.56
C ALA A 30 28.03 -8.60 15.63
N TYR A 31 29.00 -7.89 16.24
CA TYR A 31 28.75 -6.86 17.25
C TYR A 31 27.92 -5.70 16.65
N ASN A 32 28.27 -5.20 15.45
CA ASN A 32 27.51 -4.13 14.80
C ASN A 32 26.08 -4.57 14.37
N ARG A 33 25.85 -5.85 14.08
CA ARG A 33 24.50 -6.34 13.76
C ARG A 33 23.61 -6.51 15.00
N THR A 34 24.18 -6.88 16.12
CA THR A 34 23.44 -7.07 17.37
C THR A 34 23.03 -5.72 17.97
N THR A 35 23.91 -4.72 17.93
CA THR A 35 23.66 -3.37 18.45
C THR A 35 22.57 -2.61 17.66
N LEU A 36 22.48 -2.76 16.34
CA LEU A 36 21.45 -2.10 15.53
C LEU A 36 20.04 -2.60 15.83
N LYS A 37 19.87 -3.87 16.21
CA LYS A 37 18.55 -4.44 16.57
C LYS A 37 18.02 -3.90 17.90
N ASP A 38 18.91 -3.59 18.83
CA ASP A 38 18.57 -3.05 20.15
C ASP A 38 18.32 -1.52 20.13
N GLU A 39 18.54 -0.87 18.98
CA GLU A 39 18.36 0.57 18.79
C GLU A 39 17.07 0.95 18.07
N ILE A 40 16.19 -0.02 17.80
CA ILE A 40 14.93 0.20 17.06
C ILE A 40 13.73 -0.14 17.96
N ASP A 41 12.84 0.82 18.11
CA ASP A 41 11.53 0.61 18.73
C ASP A 41 10.51 0.21 17.64
N TRP A 42 9.82 -0.92 17.86
CA TRP A 42 8.89 -1.51 16.90
C TRP A 42 7.43 -1.33 17.31
N TYR A 43 6.58 -0.96 16.38
CA TYR A 43 5.15 -0.69 16.57
C TYR A 43 4.31 -1.57 15.64
N ASN A 44 3.44 -2.40 16.22
CA ASN A 44 2.53 -3.26 15.46
C ASN A 44 1.38 -2.44 14.87
N LEU A 45 1.27 -2.41 13.55
CA LEU A 45 0.28 -1.57 12.88
C LEU A 45 -1.16 -2.11 12.94
N LYS A 46 -1.39 -3.33 13.40
CA LYS A 46 -2.74 -3.83 13.72
C LYS A 46 -3.35 -3.10 14.94
N GLU A 47 -2.51 -2.63 15.85
CA GLU A 47 -2.92 -1.90 17.06
C GLU A 47 -3.14 -0.41 16.81
N VAL A 48 -2.49 0.13 15.79
CA VAL A 48 -2.52 1.54 15.42
C VAL A 48 -3.81 1.93 14.69
N GLY A 49 -4.36 1.01 13.91
CA GLY A 49 -5.48 1.24 13.02
C GLY A 49 -5.06 1.54 11.57
N VAL A 50 -5.88 1.07 10.65
CA VAL A 50 -5.63 1.12 9.20
C VAL A 50 -6.76 1.87 8.53
N GLU A 51 -6.40 2.83 7.70
CA GLU A 51 -7.33 3.56 6.83
C GLU A 51 -7.53 2.80 5.51
N GLY A 52 -8.69 2.95 4.88
CA GLY A 52 -9.02 2.27 3.63
C GLY A 52 -9.69 0.90 3.81
N LYS A 53 -10.00 0.53 5.05
CA LYS A 53 -10.67 -0.71 5.40
C LYS A 53 -12.19 -0.49 5.51
N GLY A 54 -12.98 -1.16 4.66
CA GLY A 54 -14.45 -1.01 4.66
C GLY A 54 -15.14 -1.72 5.83
N TRP A 55 -14.60 -2.83 6.32
CA TRP A 55 -15.20 -3.63 7.39
C TRP A 55 -14.19 -3.94 8.49
N LYS A 56 -14.66 -3.89 9.74
CA LYS A 56 -13.83 -4.25 10.91
C LYS A 56 -13.61 -5.77 11.01
N LYS A 57 -14.65 -6.58 10.72
CA LYS A 57 -14.61 -8.05 10.84
C LYS A 57 -14.20 -8.69 9.51
N THR A 58 -12.91 -8.88 9.30
CA THR A 58 -12.31 -9.54 8.14
C THR A 58 -11.65 -10.85 8.58
N LYS A 59 -11.41 -11.79 7.65
CA LYS A 59 -10.78 -13.09 7.98
C LYS A 59 -9.31 -12.92 8.37
N ARG A 60 -8.54 -12.07 7.63
CA ARG A 60 -7.25 -11.54 8.05
C ARG A 60 -7.38 -10.03 8.24
N TYR A 61 -6.57 -9.46 9.09
CA TYR A 61 -6.69 -8.05 9.45
C TYR A 61 -6.66 -7.10 8.25
N PHE A 62 -5.81 -7.36 7.26
CA PHE A 62 -5.62 -6.50 6.08
C PHE A 62 -6.39 -7.00 4.84
N ASP A 63 -7.45 -7.79 5.02
CA ASP A 63 -8.38 -8.16 3.95
C ASP A 63 -9.39 -7.02 3.67
N ARG A 64 -9.84 -6.92 2.41
CA ARG A 64 -10.73 -5.84 1.96
C ARG A 64 -12.22 -6.14 2.16
N LEU A 65 -12.65 -7.40 2.05
CA LEU A 65 -14.03 -7.82 2.30
C LEU A 65 -14.21 -8.42 3.70
N PRO A 66 -15.43 -8.35 4.26
CA PRO A 66 -15.74 -8.96 5.55
C PRO A 66 -15.68 -10.49 5.47
N SER A 67 -15.40 -11.16 6.59
CA SER A 67 -15.33 -12.63 6.66
C SER A 67 -16.62 -13.33 6.19
N LYS A 68 -17.78 -12.70 6.36
CA LYS A 68 -19.07 -13.24 5.89
C LYS A 68 -19.22 -13.27 4.36
N ALA A 69 -18.33 -12.64 3.61
CA ALA A 69 -18.33 -12.68 2.15
C ALA A 69 -17.74 -14.00 1.60
N GLU A 70 -17.02 -14.76 2.42
CA GLU A 70 -16.46 -16.06 2.02
C GLU A 70 -17.59 -17.04 1.69
N GLY A 71 -17.54 -17.64 0.50
CA GLY A 71 -18.59 -18.55 0.00
C GLY A 71 -19.90 -17.84 -0.47
N VAL A 72 -20.00 -16.51 -0.31
CA VAL A 72 -21.11 -15.69 -0.79
C VAL A 72 -20.77 -15.02 -2.10
N VAL A 73 -19.66 -14.28 -2.15
CA VAL A 73 -19.15 -13.73 -3.41
C VAL A 73 -18.44 -14.82 -4.22
N ARG A 74 -18.32 -14.66 -5.54
CA ARG A 74 -17.54 -15.58 -6.37
C ARG A 74 -16.12 -15.75 -5.82
N GLU A 75 -15.60 -16.96 -5.97
CA GLU A 75 -14.25 -17.32 -5.49
C GLU A 75 -13.14 -16.37 -5.97
N PRO A 76 -13.09 -15.95 -7.27
CA PRO A 76 -12.09 -14.96 -7.71
C PRO A 76 -12.19 -13.61 -7.00
N VAL A 77 -13.41 -13.12 -6.73
CA VAL A 77 -13.63 -11.87 -5.96
C VAL A 77 -13.14 -12.05 -4.53
N TRP A 78 -13.46 -13.19 -3.90
CA TRP A 78 -12.97 -13.50 -2.56
C TRP A 78 -11.45 -13.53 -2.51
N ASN A 79 -10.80 -14.26 -3.43
CA ASN A 79 -9.34 -14.37 -3.49
C ASN A 79 -8.68 -13.00 -3.71
N LEU A 80 -9.18 -12.18 -4.62
CA LEU A 80 -8.71 -10.81 -4.83
C LEU A 80 -8.93 -9.90 -3.62
N SER A 81 -9.99 -10.12 -2.84
CA SER A 81 -10.27 -9.35 -1.63
C SER A 81 -9.23 -9.56 -0.53
N ARG A 82 -8.41 -10.62 -0.63
CA ARG A 82 -7.31 -10.94 0.28
C ARG A 82 -6.05 -10.13 0.01
N HIS A 83 -6.01 -9.35 -1.08
CA HIS A 83 -4.98 -8.34 -1.32
C HIS A 83 -5.29 -7.07 -0.54
N SER A 84 -4.24 -6.35 -0.07
CA SER A 84 -4.38 -5.21 0.84
C SER A 84 -4.49 -3.85 0.12
N ALA A 85 -4.92 -3.86 -1.16
CA ALA A 85 -5.01 -2.67 -2.00
C ALA A 85 -5.85 -1.54 -1.37
N GLY A 86 -5.33 -0.32 -1.43
CA GLY A 86 -6.00 0.89 -0.93
C GLY A 86 -5.88 1.12 0.58
N MET A 87 -5.36 0.16 1.33
CA MET A 87 -5.11 0.36 2.75
C MET A 87 -3.82 1.16 2.97
N CYS A 88 -3.83 2.01 3.99
CA CYS A 88 -2.64 2.71 4.45
C CYS A 88 -2.65 2.94 5.95
N VAL A 89 -1.46 3.16 6.51
CA VAL A 89 -1.28 3.57 7.91
C VAL A 89 -0.64 4.94 7.92
N ARG A 90 -1.12 5.80 8.84
CA ARG A 90 -0.63 7.16 9.00
C ARG A 90 -0.04 7.33 10.39
N PHE A 91 1.11 7.97 10.47
CA PHE A 91 1.80 8.24 11.74
C PHE A 91 2.67 9.49 11.64
N THR A 92 3.10 10.02 12.78
CA THR A 92 4.13 11.05 12.85
C THR A 92 5.36 10.51 13.57
N THR A 93 6.54 10.89 13.10
CA THR A 93 7.81 10.59 13.75
C THR A 93 8.85 11.66 13.42
N ASN A 94 9.82 11.86 14.32
CA ASN A 94 11.02 12.65 14.09
C ASN A 94 12.26 11.78 13.83
N SER A 95 12.08 10.46 13.68
CA SER A 95 13.16 9.53 13.37
C SER A 95 13.80 9.85 12.01
N THR A 96 15.12 9.81 11.95
CA THR A 96 15.90 9.98 10.70
C THR A 96 15.92 8.70 9.86
N ASP A 97 15.65 7.56 10.50
CA ASP A 97 15.56 6.27 9.83
C ASP A 97 14.24 5.58 10.18
N ILE A 98 13.59 5.03 9.18
CA ILE A 98 12.34 4.28 9.32
C ILE A 98 12.55 2.88 8.78
N TYR A 99 12.16 1.89 9.57
CA TYR A 99 12.26 0.46 9.26
C TYR A 99 10.87 -0.15 9.14
N VAL A 100 10.78 -1.27 8.42
CA VAL A 100 9.55 -2.07 8.33
C VAL A 100 9.87 -3.55 8.48
N ARG A 101 8.99 -4.25 9.19
CA ARG A 101 8.87 -5.71 9.17
C ARG A 101 7.51 -6.06 8.67
N TYR A 102 7.43 -6.87 7.63
CA TYR A 102 6.14 -7.35 7.16
C TYR A 102 6.21 -8.74 6.57
N LYS A 103 5.09 -9.43 6.67
CA LYS A 103 4.89 -10.75 6.10
C LYS A 103 3.83 -10.66 5.02
N LEU A 104 4.22 -11.02 3.81
CA LEU A 104 3.32 -11.14 2.68
C LEU A 104 2.53 -12.45 2.74
N HIS A 105 1.34 -12.45 2.15
CA HIS A 105 0.49 -13.64 2.11
C HIS A 105 0.92 -14.62 1.01
N HIS A 106 1.19 -14.11 -0.19
CA HIS A 106 1.59 -14.90 -1.35
C HIS A 106 3.11 -14.89 -1.54
N GLU A 107 3.64 -15.98 -2.10
CA GLU A 107 5.06 -16.11 -2.48
C GLU A 107 5.36 -15.35 -3.78
N ASP A 108 4.36 -15.20 -4.67
CA ASP A 108 4.50 -14.49 -5.93
C ASP A 108 4.57 -12.98 -5.69
N LEU A 109 5.77 -12.43 -5.81
CA LEU A 109 6.05 -11.04 -5.44
C LEU A 109 5.84 -10.03 -6.57
N ALA A 110 5.80 -10.50 -7.82
CA ALA A 110 5.64 -9.69 -9.03
C ALA A 110 4.70 -10.38 -10.02
N MET A 111 4.25 -9.65 -11.02
CA MET A 111 3.50 -10.19 -12.15
C MET A 111 4.26 -9.89 -13.46
N PRO A 112 4.03 -10.62 -14.56
CA PRO A 112 4.73 -10.37 -15.83
C PRO A 112 4.60 -8.92 -16.34
N HIS A 113 3.52 -8.25 -15.99
CA HIS A 113 3.19 -6.88 -16.41
C HIS A 113 3.23 -5.86 -15.28
N MET A 114 3.64 -6.27 -14.07
CA MET A 114 3.64 -5.39 -12.91
C MET A 114 4.82 -5.69 -11.97
N PRO A 115 5.66 -4.68 -11.62
CA PRO A 115 6.83 -4.89 -10.78
C PRO A 115 6.47 -5.26 -9.35
N ALA A 116 7.40 -5.93 -8.67
CA ALA A 116 7.26 -6.32 -7.26
C ALA A 116 6.96 -5.12 -6.33
N THR A 117 7.46 -3.94 -6.66
CA THR A 117 7.18 -2.69 -5.92
C THR A 117 5.70 -2.34 -5.90
N GLY A 118 4.96 -2.61 -6.98
CA GLY A 118 3.52 -2.39 -7.06
C GLY A 118 2.72 -3.57 -6.52
N VAL A 119 3.10 -4.81 -6.89
CA VAL A 119 2.41 -6.04 -6.49
C VAL A 119 2.50 -6.25 -4.98
N SER A 120 3.70 -6.16 -4.40
CA SER A 120 4.02 -6.62 -3.04
C SER A 120 4.76 -5.60 -2.18
N GLY A 121 5.09 -4.39 -2.72
CA GLY A 121 5.85 -3.37 -2.01
C GLY A 121 5.03 -2.55 -1.04
N LEU A 122 5.70 -2.00 -0.03
CA LEU A 122 5.19 -0.93 0.82
C LEU A 122 5.67 0.41 0.25
N ASP A 123 4.81 1.42 0.20
CA ASP A 123 5.08 2.71 -0.45
C ASP A 123 4.90 3.87 0.53
N LEU A 124 5.98 4.61 0.81
CA LEU A 124 6.05 5.64 1.84
C LEU A 124 5.98 7.05 1.25
N TYR A 125 5.07 7.85 1.79
CA TYR A 125 4.93 9.28 1.54
C TYR A 125 5.12 10.07 2.84
N ALA A 126 5.60 11.30 2.74
CA ALA A 126 5.69 12.25 3.84
C ALA A 126 5.00 13.56 3.47
N ASN A 127 4.36 14.23 4.44
CA ASN A 127 3.91 15.59 4.23
C ASN A 127 5.11 16.55 4.22
N ASP A 128 5.11 17.47 3.26
CA ASP A 128 5.99 18.64 3.28
C ASP A 128 5.42 19.75 4.19
N ASN A 129 6.14 20.90 4.26
CA ASN A 129 5.74 22.03 5.07
C ASN A 129 4.44 22.72 4.59
N GLU A 130 4.00 22.44 3.36
CA GLU A 130 2.75 22.91 2.77
C GLU A 130 1.59 21.94 2.98
N GLY A 131 1.84 20.80 3.65
CA GLY A 131 0.87 19.73 3.87
C GLY A 131 0.55 18.93 2.61
N ILE A 132 1.50 18.88 1.66
CA ILE A 132 1.42 18.08 0.44
C ILE A 132 2.18 16.77 0.65
N ASP A 133 1.54 15.65 0.32
CA ASP A 133 2.17 14.34 0.39
C ASP A 133 3.21 14.18 -0.73
N ARG A 134 4.49 14.08 -0.36
CA ARG A 134 5.63 13.82 -1.24
C ARG A 134 6.07 12.37 -1.12
N TRP A 135 6.40 11.77 -2.24
CA TRP A 135 6.96 10.43 -2.24
C TRP A 135 8.35 10.39 -1.58
N VAL A 136 8.56 9.40 -0.71
CA VAL A 136 9.83 9.16 -0.02
C VAL A 136 10.55 7.97 -0.64
N SER A 137 9.95 6.79 -0.56
CA SER A 137 10.53 5.57 -1.08
C SER A 137 9.50 4.44 -1.21
N VAL A 138 9.90 3.35 -1.85
CA VAL A 138 9.11 2.13 -1.97
C VAL A 138 10.02 0.91 -1.75
N ILE A 139 9.50 -0.10 -1.06
CA ILE A 139 10.20 -1.38 -0.90
C ILE A 139 10.09 -2.20 -2.19
N LEU A 140 11.22 -2.72 -2.65
CA LEU A 140 11.30 -3.79 -3.63
C LEU A 140 11.42 -5.13 -2.88
N PRO A 141 10.32 -5.89 -2.68
CA PRO A 141 10.39 -7.14 -1.96
C PRO A 141 11.09 -8.23 -2.77
N ASN A 142 11.90 -9.04 -2.09
CA ASN A 142 12.63 -10.16 -2.67
C ASN A 142 12.35 -11.49 -1.97
N LYS A 143 11.51 -11.48 -0.95
CA LYS A 143 11.06 -12.65 -0.19
C LYS A 143 9.75 -12.31 0.54
N LYS A 144 9.07 -13.32 1.05
CA LYS A 144 7.79 -13.19 1.76
C LYS A 144 7.89 -12.44 3.09
N ASN A 145 8.96 -12.68 3.84
CA ASN A 145 9.20 -12.04 5.13
C ASN A 145 10.28 -10.98 4.97
N MET A 146 9.92 -9.72 5.13
CA MET A 146 10.80 -8.57 4.98
C MET A 146 11.14 -7.95 6.34
N ASP A 147 12.42 -7.57 6.53
CA ASP A 147 12.94 -6.83 7.69
C ASP A 147 14.06 -5.92 7.17
N LEU A 148 13.75 -4.62 6.94
CA LEU A 148 14.68 -3.68 6.32
C LEU A 148 14.27 -2.23 6.57
N SER A 149 15.19 -1.29 6.26
CA SER A 149 14.85 0.13 6.27
C SER A 149 14.04 0.50 5.02
N ILE A 150 12.95 1.28 5.20
CA ILE A 150 12.21 1.89 4.11
C ILE A 150 12.72 3.30 3.79
N ALA A 151 13.29 4.00 4.77
CA ALA A 151 13.95 5.30 4.57
C ALA A 151 15.11 5.45 5.52
N LYS A 152 16.16 6.15 5.10
CA LYS A 152 17.36 6.49 5.90
C LYS A 152 17.78 7.92 5.62
N ASP A 153 18.57 8.45 6.56
CA ASP A 153 19.19 9.77 6.44
C ASP A 153 18.16 10.89 6.15
N LEU A 154 16.94 10.75 6.69
CA LEU A 154 15.91 11.76 6.58
C LEU A 154 16.35 13.02 7.34
N ALA A 155 16.05 14.18 6.81
CA ALA A 155 16.32 15.44 7.52
C ALA A 155 15.61 15.43 8.89
N PRO A 156 16.25 15.95 9.96
CA PRO A 156 15.65 16.01 11.29
C PRO A 156 14.32 16.78 11.30
N GLY A 157 13.43 16.43 12.21
CA GLY A 157 12.16 17.10 12.45
C GLY A 157 10.95 16.18 12.39
N LEU A 158 9.91 16.58 13.10
CA LEU A 158 8.65 15.83 13.14
C LEU A 158 7.92 15.93 11.81
N ARG A 159 7.56 14.80 11.21
CA ARG A 159 6.78 14.73 9.95
C ARG A 159 5.67 13.71 10.07
N GLN A 160 4.62 13.95 9.31
CA GLN A 160 3.56 12.98 9.08
C GLN A 160 3.91 12.11 7.87
N TYR A 161 3.72 10.82 8.04
CA TYR A 161 3.94 9.81 7.00
C TYR A 161 2.66 9.05 6.69
N THR A 162 2.56 8.60 5.44
CA THR A 162 1.52 7.67 4.97
C THR A 162 2.21 6.48 4.32
N LEU A 163 2.00 5.28 4.87
CA LEU A 163 2.54 4.01 4.38
C LEU A 163 1.42 3.23 3.71
N TYR A 164 1.45 3.11 2.38
CA TYR A 164 0.50 2.34 1.59
C TYR A 164 0.90 0.87 1.50
N LEU A 165 -0.10 -0.01 1.55
CA LEU A 165 0.04 -1.45 1.48
C LEU A 165 0.00 -1.97 0.03
N PRO A 166 0.48 -3.21 -0.23
CA PRO A 166 0.55 -3.84 -1.54
C PRO A 166 -0.77 -3.87 -2.30
N LEU A 167 -0.71 -3.80 -3.65
CA LEU A 167 -1.90 -3.78 -4.51
C LEU A 167 -2.39 -5.17 -4.90
N TYR A 168 -1.47 -6.14 -5.12
CA TYR A 168 -1.78 -7.48 -5.61
C TYR A 168 -1.26 -8.59 -4.70
N ASN A 169 -0.86 -8.25 -3.47
CA ASN A 169 -0.53 -9.20 -2.41
C ASN A 169 -1.24 -8.81 -1.11
N GLY A 170 -1.48 -9.80 -0.27
CA GLY A 170 -1.99 -9.58 1.09
C GLY A 170 -0.83 -9.37 2.06
N VAL A 171 -1.12 -8.67 3.15
CA VAL A 171 -0.21 -8.54 4.29
C VAL A 171 -0.78 -9.33 5.46
N ASP A 172 0.02 -10.23 6.05
CA ASP A 172 -0.37 -10.99 7.23
C ASP A 172 0.03 -10.25 8.51
N ASP A 173 1.26 -9.69 8.54
CA ASP A 173 1.80 -8.92 9.67
C ASP A 173 2.56 -7.69 9.15
N LEU A 174 2.51 -6.59 9.93
CA LEU A 174 3.18 -5.34 9.59
C LEU A 174 3.57 -4.56 10.85
N GLU A 175 4.84 -4.22 10.95
CA GLU A 175 5.40 -3.36 11.99
C GLU A 175 6.20 -2.22 11.34
N VAL A 176 6.19 -1.06 12.00
CA VAL A 176 7.10 0.05 11.70
C VAL A 176 8.10 0.17 12.84
N GLY A 177 9.37 0.29 12.49
CA GLY A 177 10.48 0.54 13.41
C GLY A 177 11.01 1.95 13.23
N ILE A 178 11.34 2.59 14.34
CA ILE A 178 12.01 3.89 14.39
C ILE A 178 13.23 3.82 15.28
N MET A 179 14.16 4.75 15.12
CA MET A 179 15.32 4.85 16.01
C MET A 179 14.88 5.09 17.45
N LYS A 180 15.48 4.36 18.37
CA LYS A 180 15.22 4.47 19.83
C LYS A 180 15.39 5.92 20.29
N GLY A 181 14.44 6.38 21.10
CA GLY A 181 14.40 7.77 21.56
C GLY A 181 13.73 8.74 20.59
N SER A 182 13.35 8.29 19.39
CA SER A 182 12.48 9.07 18.51
C SER A 182 11.02 8.97 18.94
N SER A 183 10.22 9.99 18.61
CA SER A 183 8.79 9.95 18.84
C SER A 183 8.08 9.13 17.76
N PHE A 184 7.08 8.34 18.16
CA PHE A 184 6.15 7.70 17.23
C PHE A 184 4.72 7.94 17.73
N ASN A 185 3.90 8.62 16.90
CA ASN A 185 2.51 8.85 17.24
C ASN A 185 1.65 8.34 16.08
N PRO A 186 0.90 7.24 16.29
CA PRO A 186 -0.05 6.76 15.31
C PRO A 186 -1.17 7.78 15.11
N LEU A 187 -1.57 8.00 13.88
CA LEU A 187 -2.71 8.83 13.55
C LEU A 187 -3.95 7.93 13.38
N LYS A 188 -5.01 8.26 14.10
CA LYS A 188 -6.29 7.56 13.92
C LYS A 188 -6.76 7.68 12.47
N PRO A 189 -7.42 6.65 11.91
CA PRO A 189 -8.07 6.75 10.63
C PRO A 189 -8.99 7.99 10.57
N ARG A 190 -8.95 8.69 9.45
CA ARG A 190 -9.80 9.86 9.24
C ARG A 190 -11.27 9.46 9.35
N GLN A 191 -12.09 10.33 9.93
CA GLN A 191 -13.51 10.04 10.23
C GLN A 191 -14.46 10.56 9.15
N GLU A 192 -13.95 11.32 8.19
CA GLU A 192 -14.73 11.79 7.06
C GLU A 192 -15.22 10.60 6.22
N LYS A 193 -16.44 10.71 5.69
CA LYS A 193 -16.99 9.70 4.78
C LYS A 193 -16.02 9.46 3.64
N PRO A 194 -15.61 8.21 3.39
CA PRO A 194 -14.63 7.89 2.36
C PRO A 194 -15.19 8.05 0.95
N ILE A 195 -14.32 8.11 -0.03
CA ILE A 195 -14.66 7.81 -1.42
C ILE A 195 -14.52 6.30 -1.59
N LEU A 196 -15.58 5.62 -2.00
CA LEU A 196 -15.55 4.18 -2.23
C LEU A 196 -15.43 3.89 -3.74
N PHE A 197 -14.37 3.17 -4.10
CA PHE A 197 -14.11 2.72 -5.47
C PHE A 197 -14.46 1.24 -5.59
N TYR A 198 -15.38 0.90 -6.46
CA TYR A 198 -15.68 -0.48 -6.85
C TYR A 198 -15.47 -0.64 -8.35
N GLY A 199 -14.77 -1.68 -8.77
CA GLY A 199 -14.54 -1.88 -10.20
C GLY A 199 -13.46 -2.87 -10.55
N THR A 200 -12.76 -2.56 -11.64
CA THR A 200 -11.83 -3.43 -12.34
C THR A 200 -10.42 -3.43 -11.74
N SER A 201 -9.47 -4.01 -12.50
CA SER A 201 -8.03 -3.90 -12.24
C SER A 201 -7.54 -2.45 -12.21
N ILE A 202 -8.17 -1.54 -12.95
CA ILE A 202 -7.82 -0.12 -12.98
C ILE A 202 -7.99 0.48 -11.58
N MET A 203 -9.11 0.22 -10.92
CA MET A 203 -9.36 0.68 -9.55
C MET A 203 -8.48 -0.06 -8.53
N GLN A 204 -8.24 -1.38 -8.70
CA GLN A 204 -7.33 -2.11 -7.83
C GLN A 204 -5.91 -1.54 -7.85
N GLY A 205 -5.48 -1.01 -9.00
CA GLY A 205 -4.18 -0.38 -9.22
C GLY A 205 -3.26 -1.18 -10.14
N ALA A 206 -3.82 -1.91 -11.12
CA ALA A 206 -3.04 -2.65 -12.11
C ALA A 206 -2.05 -1.74 -12.84
N CYS A 207 -0.85 -2.30 -13.07
CA CYS A 207 0.30 -1.67 -13.72
C CYS A 207 0.84 -0.42 -13.00
N ALA A 208 0.31 -0.04 -11.83
CA ALA A 208 0.93 0.98 -11.00
C ALA A 208 2.29 0.47 -10.50
N SER A 209 3.34 1.27 -10.69
CA SER A 209 4.70 0.88 -10.29
C SER A 209 4.88 0.78 -8.77
N ARG A 210 3.97 1.36 -7.98
CA ARG A 210 3.93 1.31 -6.52
C ARG A 210 2.54 1.65 -5.99
N PRO A 211 2.17 1.24 -4.76
CA PRO A 211 0.82 1.38 -4.19
C PRO A 211 0.23 2.78 -4.22
N GLY A 212 0.98 3.80 -3.88
CA GLY A 212 0.51 5.19 -3.85
C GLY A 212 0.20 5.78 -5.24
N LEU A 213 0.49 5.08 -6.34
CA LEU A 213 0.13 5.47 -7.71
C LEU A 213 -1.18 4.84 -8.21
N ALA A 214 -1.84 3.98 -7.43
CA ALA A 214 -3.20 3.57 -7.73
C ALA A 214 -4.15 4.77 -7.71
N ILE A 215 -5.14 4.81 -8.62
CA ILE A 215 -6.10 5.93 -8.75
C ILE A 215 -6.75 6.30 -7.41
N PRO A 216 -7.28 5.35 -6.61
CA PRO A 216 -7.85 5.67 -5.29
C PRO A 216 -6.85 6.35 -4.36
N ALA A 217 -5.59 5.93 -4.34
CA ALA A 217 -4.56 6.52 -3.49
C ALA A 217 -4.20 7.96 -3.94
N ILE A 218 -4.10 8.21 -5.25
CA ILE A 218 -3.84 9.55 -5.81
C ILE A 218 -4.99 10.49 -5.44
N LEU A 219 -6.24 10.07 -5.66
CA LEU A 219 -7.42 10.88 -5.38
C LEU A 219 -7.57 11.13 -3.87
N GLY A 220 -7.32 10.10 -3.03
CA GLY A 220 -7.33 10.25 -1.58
C GLY A 220 -6.38 11.31 -1.06
N ARG A 221 -5.16 11.39 -1.62
CA ARG A 221 -4.19 12.46 -1.28
C ARG A 221 -4.63 13.81 -1.83
N LYS A 222 -5.00 13.89 -3.11
CA LYS A 222 -5.42 15.16 -3.75
C LYS A 222 -6.63 15.79 -3.06
N LEU A 223 -7.61 14.98 -2.69
CA LEU A 223 -8.85 15.42 -2.07
C LEU A 223 -8.77 15.44 -0.53
N LYS A 224 -7.62 15.06 0.04
CA LYS A 224 -7.39 14.95 1.50
C LYS A 224 -8.47 14.13 2.20
N ARG A 225 -8.95 13.03 1.57
CA ARG A 225 -10.09 12.22 2.02
C ARG A 225 -9.72 10.73 2.07
N PRO A 226 -10.24 9.96 3.05
CA PRO A 226 -10.05 8.51 3.06
C PRO A 226 -10.68 7.87 1.82
N THR A 227 -10.09 6.78 1.35
CA THR A 227 -10.61 6.01 0.22
C THR A 227 -10.74 4.54 0.60
N ILE A 228 -11.76 3.87 0.09
CA ILE A 228 -11.92 2.41 0.16
C ILE A 228 -11.77 1.86 -1.24
N ASN A 229 -10.78 0.98 -1.44
CA ASN A 229 -10.50 0.37 -2.73
C ASN A 229 -11.09 -1.05 -2.79
N LEU A 230 -12.16 -1.21 -3.55
CA LEU A 230 -12.80 -2.48 -3.88
C LEU A 230 -12.70 -2.79 -5.37
N GLY A 231 -11.56 -2.46 -5.98
CA GLY A 231 -11.21 -2.94 -7.32
C GLY A 231 -10.90 -4.44 -7.28
N PHE A 232 -11.45 -5.18 -8.24
CA PHE A 232 -11.27 -6.62 -8.38
C PHE A 232 -10.88 -6.94 -9.83
N SER A 233 -9.59 -7.16 -10.05
CA SER A 233 -8.99 -7.37 -11.37
C SER A 233 -9.70 -8.46 -12.18
N GLY A 234 -10.25 -8.12 -13.35
CA GLY A 234 -11.04 -9.03 -14.18
C GLY A 234 -12.41 -9.46 -13.59
N ASN A 235 -12.77 -8.97 -12.39
CA ASN A 235 -13.89 -9.50 -11.62
C ASN A 235 -14.83 -8.46 -11.00
N GLY A 236 -14.61 -7.18 -11.20
CA GLY A 236 -15.57 -6.13 -10.86
C GLY A 236 -16.63 -6.06 -11.98
N ILE A 237 -17.78 -6.72 -11.81
CA ILE A 237 -18.80 -6.93 -12.84
C ILE A 237 -20.24 -6.72 -12.31
N MET A 238 -20.43 -5.86 -11.33
CA MET A 238 -21.73 -5.46 -10.77
C MET A 238 -22.60 -6.63 -10.27
N GLU A 239 -21.97 -7.55 -9.49
CA GLU A 239 -22.68 -8.71 -8.94
C GLU A 239 -23.60 -8.33 -7.78
N PRO A 240 -24.79 -8.97 -7.65
CA PRO A 240 -25.77 -8.68 -6.60
C PRO A 240 -25.20 -8.91 -5.19
N GLU A 241 -24.33 -9.93 -5.01
CA GLU A 241 -23.69 -10.26 -3.76
C GLU A 241 -22.75 -9.14 -3.32
N VAL A 242 -21.97 -8.58 -4.25
CA VAL A 242 -21.10 -7.43 -3.98
C VAL A 242 -21.93 -6.18 -3.68
N ALA A 243 -23.00 -5.92 -4.46
CA ALA A 243 -23.93 -4.81 -4.16
C ALA A 243 -24.48 -4.90 -2.73
N SER A 244 -24.81 -6.12 -2.25
CA SER A 244 -25.29 -6.36 -0.89
C SER A 244 -24.28 -6.01 0.19
N LEU A 245 -22.99 -6.12 -0.11
CA LEU A 245 -21.92 -5.67 0.79
C LEU A 245 -21.71 -4.16 0.71
N LEU A 246 -21.80 -3.56 -0.49
CA LEU A 246 -21.58 -2.13 -0.67
C LEU A 246 -22.62 -1.28 0.04
N VAL A 247 -23.87 -1.72 0.13
CA VAL A 247 -24.93 -1.01 0.86
C VAL A 247 -24.67 -0.89 2.37
N GLU A 248 -23.74 -1.68 2.92
CA GLU A 248 -23.31 -1.56 4.33
C GLU A 248 -22.33 -0.42 4.57
N GLN A 249 -21.81 0.20 3.51
CA GLN A 249 -20.84 1.29 3.57
C GLN A 249 -21.56 2.63 3.47
N ASP A 250 -20.99 3.66 4.11
CA ASP A 250 -21.51 5.03 4.08
C ASP A 250 -20.46 6.01 3.49
N PRO A 251 -20.11 5.90 2.19
CA PRO A 251 -19.17 6.81 1.56
C PRO A 251 -19.81 8.16 1.22
N CYS A 252 -19.00 9.18 0.96
CA CYS A 252 -19.51 10.43 0.38
C CYS A 252 -19.86 10.29 -1.10
N VAL A 253 -19.20 9.35 -1.80
CA VAL A 253 -19.46 9.04 -3.21
C VAL A 253 -19.06 7.60 -3.51
N PHE A 254 -19.87 6.92 -4.34
CA PHE A 254 -19.50 5.66 -4.98
C PHE A 254 -18.92 5.95 -6.37
N VAL A 255 -17.72 5.43 -6.64
CA VAL A 255 -17.08 5.43 -7.96
C VAL A 255 -17.13 4.02 -8.49
N ILE A 256 -17.87 3.81 -9.58
CA ILE A 256 -18.12 2.49 -10.16
C ILE A 256 -17.42 2.38 -11.52
N ASP A 257 -16.41 1.53 -11.60
CA ASP A 257 -15.62 1.29 -12.82
C ASP A 257 -15.64 -0.20 -13.18
N CYS A 258 -16.77 -0.70 -13.64
CA CYS A 258 -16.97 -2.11 -13.95
C CYS A 258 -17.01 -2.41 -15.45
N LEU A 259 -17.37 -1.44 -16.28
CA LEU A 259 -17.60 -1.63 -17.72
C LEU A 259 -16.46 -2.34 -18.46
N PRO A 260 -15.17 -2.07 -18.19
CA PRO A 260 -14.07 -2.76 -18.88
C PRO A 260 -14.04 -4.29 -18.69
N ASN A 261 -14.71 -4.81 -17.65
CA ASN A 261 -14.82 -6.26 -17.39
C ASN A 261 -16.16 -6.87 -17.84
N MET A 262 -17.07 -6.08 -18.40
CA MET A 262 -18.44 -6.50 -18.71
C MET A 262 -18.69 -6.56 -20.22
N ASP A 263 -19.45 -7.55 -20.64
CA ASP A 263 -20.01 -7.64 -21.98
C ASP A 263 -21.40 -6.96 -22.05
N GLU A 264 -21.95 -6.84 -23.24
CA GLU A 264 -23.25 -6.19 -23.50
C GLU A 264 -24.38 -6.82 -22.66
N THR A 265 -24.40 -8.14 -22.55
CA THR A 265 -25.40 -8.87 -21.76
C THR A 265 -25.29 -8.52 -20.29
N SER A 266 -24.11 -8.60 -19.72
CA SER A 266 -23.85 -8.27 -18.31
C SER A 266 -24.20 -6.82 -17.99
N VAL A 267 -23.85 -5.89 -18.88
CA VAL A 267 -24.21 -4.47 -18.74
C VAL A 267 -25.71 -4.29 -18.69
N SER A 268 -26.42 -4.90 -19.65
CA SER A 268 -27.88 -4.82 -19.76
C SER A 268 -28.57 -5.40 -18.52
N GLU A 269 -28.15 -6.55 -18.07
CA GLU A 269 -28.80 -7.28 -16.98
C GLU A 269 -28.47 -6.73 -15.59
N ARG A 270 -27.24 -6.22 -15.36
CA ARG A 270 -26.74 -5.96 -14.01
C ARG A 270 -26.70 -4.49 -13.63
N THR A 271 -26.48 -3.57 -14.58
CA THR A 271 -26.27 -2.16 -14.25
C THR A 271 -27.45 -1.54 -13.51
N ILE A 272 -28.66 -1.64 -14.06
CA ILE A 272 -29.85 -1.04 -13.44
C ILE A 272 -30.17 -1.66 -12.08
N PRO A 273 -30.25 -3.00 -11.92
CA PRO A 273 -30.48 -3.60 -10.61
C PRO A 273 -29.41 -3.23 -9.56
N PHE A 274 -28.14 -3.21 -9.95
CA PHE A 274 -27.04 -2.81 -9.08
C PHE A 274 -27.20 -1.37 -8.58
N VAL A 275 -27.45 -0.43 -9.51
CA VAL A 275 -27.63 0.99 -9.19
C VAL A 275 -28.85 1.20 -8.30
N LYS A 276 -29.99 0.57 -8.63
CA LYS A 276 -31.21 0.64 -7.82
C LYS A 276 -30.96 0.21 -6.39
N LYS A 277 -30.29 -0.93 -6.19
CA LYS A 277 -29.97 -1.46 -4.86
C LYS A 277 -29.13 -0.49 -4.04
N LEU A 278 -28.12 0.14 -4.64
CA LEU A 278 -27.32 1.15 -3.97
C LEU A 278 -28.14 2.42 -3.65
N ARG A 279 -29.00 2.86 -4.61
CA ARG A 279 -29.84 4.05 -4.44
C ARG A 279 -30.90 3.87 -3.37
N GLU A 280 -31.53 2.72 -3.28
CA GLU A 280 -32.51 2.40 -2.22
C GLU A 280 -31.89 2.48 -0.83
N ALA A 281 -30.64 2.07 -0.67
CA ALA A 281 -29.92 2.17 0.61
C ALA A 281 -29.36 3.58 0.87
N HIS A 282 -29.09 4.36 -0.19
CA HIS A 282 -28.34 5.63 -0.12
C HIS A 282 -28.94 6.69 -1.05
N GLU A 283 -30.19 7.09 -0.83
CA GLU A 283 -30.92 8.03 -1.68
C GLU A 283 -30.20 9.37 -1.95
N LYS A 284 -29.45 9.87 -0.96
CA LYS A 284 -28.77 11.17 -1.01
C LYS A 284 -27.30 11.10 -1.46
N HIS A 285 -26.76 9.89 -1.75
CA HIS A 285 -25.37 9.77 -2.12
C HIS A 285 -25.13 10.14 -3.59
N GLN A 286 -23.94 10.68 -3.84
CA GLN A 286 -23.46 10.94 -5.21
C GLN A 286 -22.82 9.67 -5.78
N TYR A 287 -22.94 9.51 -7.10
CA TYR A 287 -22.37 8.41 -7.85
C TYR A 287 -21.58 8.96 -9.04
N CYS A 288 -20.43 8.36 -9.31
CA CYS A 288 -19.62 8.61 -10.49
C CYS A 288 -19.42 7.27 -11.23
N TRP A 289 -19.69 7.29 -12.54
CA TRP A 289 -19.67 6.12 -13.43
C TRP A 289 -18.48 6.22 -14.39
#